data_b75ef3d4bd30f99fcbeadd71a63f025f
#
_entry.id   b75ef3d4bd30f99fcbeadd71a63f025f
#
_cell.length_a   1.000
_cell.length_b   1.000
_cell.length_c   1.000
_cell.angle_alpha   90.00
_cell.angle_beta   90.00
_cell.angle_gamma   90.00
#
_symmetry.space_group_name_H-M   'P 1'
#
loop_
_entity.id
_entity.type
_entity.pdbx_description
1 polymer ?
#
loop_
_entity_poly.entity_id
_entity_poly.type
_entity_poly.pdbx_seq_one_letter_code
_entity_poly.pdbx_strand_id
1 'polypeptide(L)'
;MIAKTVSERGLLPLIDFAYQGFGHGLSEDAESIKTILRHNDEAIICNSFSKNFGLYGERVGAVSFVAGNSDAATAVQSQLKKLVRCNYSNPPRHGGSIVATILGCSELTQKWESELANMRNRIKALREQFVTTMKNTGKGHDFTFLLNQSGMFSFSGLNKMQVDQLKADHGIYIVGSGRINVAGMQESKMEKFCSAIATVLEG
;
A
#
# COMPACT_ATOMS: atom_id res chain seq x y z
N MET A 1 -19.02 -8.47 -2.38
CA MET A 1 -18.94 -9.69 -1.55
C MET A 1 -18.49 -9.38 -0.13
N ILE A 2 -17.26 -8.91 0.14
CA ILE A 2 -16.76 -8.66 1.52
C ILE A 2 -17.68 -7.74 2.33
N ALA A 3 -18.09 -6.57 1.81
CA ALA A 3 -18.92 -5.60 2.52
C ALA A 3 -20.25 -6.20 3.03
N LYS A 4 -20.90 -7.03 2.22
CA LYS A 4 -22.14 -7.74 2.62
C LYS A 4 -21.86 -8.77 3.71
N THR A 5 -20.81 -9.58 3.56
CA THR A 5 -20.45 -10.59 4.58
C THR A 5 -20.14 -9.96 5.93
N VAL A 6 -19.44 -8.80 5.95
CA VAL A 6 -19.17 -8.03 7.16
C VAL A 6 -20.47 -7.59 7.83
N SER A 7 -21.39 -7.00 7.05
CA SER A 7 -22.72 -6.56 7.51
C SER A 7 -23.57 -7.73 8.02
N GLU A 8 -23.72 -8.80 7.22
CA GLU A 8 -24.52 -9.97 7.56
C GLU A 8 -24.05 -10.69 8.83
N ARG A 9 -22.76 -10.57 9.16
CA ARG A 9 -22.18 -11.17 10.38
C ARG A 9 -22.07 -10.21 11.55
N GLY A 10 -22.54 -8.97 11.43
CA GLY A 10 -22.47 -7.94 12.47
C GLY A 10 -21.03 -7.61 12.90
N LEU A 11 -20.08 -7.66 11.96
CA LEU A 11 -18.68 -7.36 12.24
C LEU A 11 -18.40 -5.86 12.07
N LEU A 12 -17.56 -5.30 12.94
CA LEU A 12 -17.04 -3.93 12.76
C LEU A 12 -15.86 -3.95 11.79
N PRO A 13 -15.98 -3.36 10.59
CA PRO A 13 -14.87 -3.30 9.64
C PRO A 13 -13.77 -2.36 10.13
N LEU A 14 -12.53 -2.88 10.18
CA LEU A 14 -11.31 -2.08 10.35
C LEU A 14 -10.58 -2.06 9.01
N ILE A 15 -10.42 -0.88 8.44
CA ILE A 15 -9.83 -0.67 7.12
C ILE A 15 -8.44 -0.06 7.30
N ASP A 16 -7.40 -0.85 7.02
CA ASP A 16 -6.03 -0.35 6.91
C ASP A 16 -5.83 0.25 5.53
N PHE A 17 -5.75 1.59 5.48
CA PHE A 17 -5.69 2.36 4.25
C PHE A 17 -4.34 3.08 4.13
N ALA A 18 -3.25 2.30 4.24
CA ALA A 18 -1.89 2.83 4.31
C ALA A 18 -1.26 3.15 2.94
N TYR A 19 -1.88 2.73 1.82
CA TYR A 19 -1.31 2.84 0.47
C TYR A 19 -2.21 3.59 -0.51
N GLN A 20 -3.06 4.49 -0.03
CA GLN A 20 -3.93 5.31 -0.88
C GLN A 20 -3.12 6.09 -1.93
N GLY A 21 -3.56 6.01 -3.17
CA GLY A 21 -2.94 6.67 -4.32
C GLY A 21 -1.93 5.81 -5.08
N PHE A 22 -1.56 4.62 -4.58
CA PHE A 22 -0.63 3.70 -5.24
C PHE A 22 -1.29 2.59 -6.06
N GLY A 23 -2.61 2.43 -5.96
CA GLY A 23 -3.38 1.50 -6.79
C GLY A 23 -3.70 2.11 -8.16
N HIS A 24 -4.82 2.78 -8.23
CA HIS A 24 -5.36 3.41 -9.44
C HIS A 24 -5.42 4.94 -9.35
N GLY A 25 -5.55 5.48 -8.15
CA GLY A 25 -5.64 6.92 -7.87
C GLY A 25 -6.16 7.17 -6.45
N LEU A 26 -6.15 8.42 -6.01
CA LEU A 26 -6.63 8.78 -4.67
C LEU A 26 -8.12 8.48 -4.48
N SER A 27 -8.94 8.86 -5.46
CA SER A 27 -10.39 8.66 -5.43
C SER A 27 -10.77 7.22 -5.72
N GLU A 28 -10.12 6.59 -6.68
CA GLU A 28 -10.37 5.21 -7.12
C GLU A 28 -10.04 4.22 -6.00
N ASP A 29 -8.92 4.42 -5.32
CA ASP A 29 -8.52 3.55 -4.20
C ASP A 29 -9.51 3.69 -3.02
N ALA A 30 -10.08 4.88 -2.80
CA ALA A 30 -11.07 5.14 -1.76
C ALA A 30 -12.46 4.53 -2.03
N GLU A 31 -12.75 4.05 -3.25
CA GLU A 31 -14.05 3.44 -3.58
C GLU A 31 -14.32 2.16 -2.77
N SER A 32 -13.28 1.47 -2.34
CA SER A 32 -13.40 0.33 -1.43
C SER A 32 -14.02 0.72 -0.08
N ILE A 33 -13.64 1.88 0.47
CA ILE A 33 -14.20 2.43 1.71
C ILE A 33 -15.68 2.76 1.52
N LYS A 34 -16.01 3.49 0.44
CA LYS A 34 -17.40 3.83 0.10
C LYS A 34 -18.27 2.59 -0.05
N THR A 35 -17.72 1.53 -0.68
CA THR A 35 -18.43 0.25 -0.85
C THR A 35 -18.72 -0.41 0.48
N ILE A 36 -17.80 -0.39 1.44
CA ILE A 36 -18.03 -0.92 2.79
C ILE A 36 -19.11 -0.10 3.51
N LEU A 37 -19.02 1.22 3.46
CA LEU A 37 -19.96 2.13 4.15
C LEU A 37 -21.39 2.12 3.57
N ARG A 38 -21.57 1.69 2.31
CA ARG A 38 -22.94 1.46 1.76
C ARG A 38 -23.67 0.28 2.42
N HIS A 39 -22.98 -0.58 3.13
CA HIS A 39 -23.52 -1.79 3.75
C HIS A 39 -23.33 -1.83 5.27
N ASN A 40 -22.56 -0.92 5.83
CA ASN A 40 -22.20 -0.92 7.24
C ASN A 40 -22.28 0.51 7.78
N ASP A 41 -23.05 0.73 8.83
CA ASP A 41 -23.24 2.05 9.45
C ASP A 41 -22.05 2.45 10.36
N GLU A 42 -21.18 1.51 10.65
CA GLU A 42 -20.00 1.71 11.50
C GLU A 42 -18.74 1.19 10.83
N ALA A 43 -17.62 1.89 10.99
CA ALA A 43 -16.32 1.47 10.51
C ALA A 43 -15.18 2.20 11.22
N ILE A 44 -14.00 1.57 11.24
CA ILE A 44 -12.73 2.20 11.63
C ILE A 44 -11.85 2.27 10.39
N ILE A 45 -11.38 3.48 10.04
CA ILE A 45 -10.52 3.71 8.88
C ILE A 45 -9.20 4.26 9.39
N CYS A 46 -8.11 3.55 9.09
CA CYS A 46 -6.75 3.90 9.49
C CYS A 46 -5.95 4.37 8.26
N ASN A 47 -5.78 5.68 8.11
CA ASN A 47 -4.94 6.26 7.07
C ASN A 47 -3.50 6.43 7.57
N SER A 48 -2.53 6.17 6.70
CA SER A 48 -1.13 6.47 6.96
C SER A 48 -0.58 7.44 5.91
N PHE A 49 0.18 8.42 6.35
CA PHE A 49 0.89 9.35 5.46
C PHE A 49 2.36 8.96 5.26
N SER A 50 2.77 7.79 5.75
CA SER A 50 4.14 7.30 5.61
C SER A 50 4.56 7.14 4.15
N LYS A 51 3.67 6.60 3.29
CA LYS A 51 4.02 6.25 1.91
C LYS A 51 3.63 7.36 0.93
N ASN A 52 2.38 7.80 0.93
CA ASN A 52 1.88 8.78 -0.04
C ASN A 52 2.38 10.21 0.18
N PHE A 53 2.89 10.54 1.38
CA PHE A 53 3.61 11.79 1.67
C PHE A 53 5.12 11.56 1.90
N GLY A 54 5.61 10.32 1.88
CA GLY A 54 7.02 10.01 2.16
C GLY A 54 7.46 10.26 3.61
N LEU A 55 6.52 10.34 4.56
CA LEU A 55 6.75 10.72 5.96
C LEU A 55 6.97 9.51 6.88
N TYR A 56 7.74 8.53 6.44
CA TYR A 56 7.96 7.27 7.17
C TYR A 56 8.47 7.48 8.61
N GLY A 57 9.42 8.37 8.79
CA GLY A 57 10.05 8.66 10.08
C GLY A 57 9.17 9.51 11.01
N GLU A 58 8.26 10.30 10.47
CA GLU A 58 7.43 11.23 11.23
C GLU A 58 6.29 10.55 12.00
N ARG A 59 6.03 9.26 11.75
CA ARG A 59 4.99 8.47 12.43
C ARG A 59 3.62 9.15 12.45
N VAL A 60 3.17 9.61 11.28
CA VAL A 60 1.91 10.36 11.12
C VAL A 60 0.88 9.56 10.35
N GLY A 61 -0.33 9.58 10.84
CA GLY A 61 -1.53 8.97 10.25
C GLY A 61 -2.78 9.61 10.83
N ALA A 62 -3.93 9.15 10.35
CA ALA A 62 -5.22 9.56 10.88
C ALA A 62 -6.10 8.34 11.08
N VAL A 63 -6.88 8.33 12.16
CA VAL A 63 -7.95 7.36 12.36
C VAL A 63 -9.28 8.07 12.28
N SER A 64 -10.20 7.51 11.50
CA SER A 64 -11.58 7.96 11.39
C SER A 64 -12.51 6.88 11.90
N PHE A 65 -13.45 7.27 12.78
CA PHE A 65 -14.51 6.40 13.26
C PHE A 65 -15.82 6.84 12.61
N VAL A 66 -16.45 5.95 11.89
CA VAL A 66 -17.82 6.12 11.42
C VAL A 66 -18.72 5.48 12.46
N ALA A 67 -19.72 6.21 12.94
CA ALA A 67 -20.67 5.75 13.95
C ALA A 67 -22.10 5.93 13.42
N GLY A 68 -23.03 5.11 13.92
CA GLY A 68 -24.41 5.10 13.47
C GLY A 68 -25.19 6.42 13.70
N ASN A 69 -24.72 7.27 14.63
CA ASN A 69 -25.31 8.60 14.89
C ASN A 69 -24.30 9.53 15.58
N SER A 70 -24.68 10.82 15.72
CA SER A 70 -23.84 11.89 16.29
C SER A 70 -23.50 11.67 17.77
N ASP A 71 -24.43 11.11 18.55
CA ASP A 71 -24.22 10.88 19.98
C ASP A 71 -23.18 9.77 20.19
N ALA A 72 -23.29 8.68 19.42
CA ALA A 72 -22.31 7.61 19.42
C ALA A 72 -20.93 8.12 18.94
N ALA A 73 -20.86 8.97 17.91
CA ALA A 73 -19.62 9.58 17.44
C ALA A 73 -18.96 10.43 18.54
N THR A 74 -19.75 11.23 19.25
CA THR A 74 -19.28 12.07 20.38
C THR A 74 -18.76 11.21 21.53
N ALA A 75 -19.47 10.13 21.87
CA ALA A 75 -19.06 9.20 22.91
C ALA A 75 -17.72 8.51 22.54
N VAL A 76 -17.61 7.99 21.32
CA VAL A 76 -16.37 7.38 20.79
C VAL A 76 -15.23 8.38 20.85
N GLN A 77 -15.41 9.62 20.35
CA GLN A 77 -14.39 10.66 20.39
C GLN A 77 -13.90 10.93 21.82
N SER A 78 -14.81 10.97 22.80
CA SER A 78 -14.45 11.20 24.21
C SER A 78 -13.55 10.08 24.76
N GLN A 79 -13.85 8.82 24.42
CA GLN A 79 -13.04 7.67 24.85
C GLN A 79 -11.68 7.62 24.14
N LEU A 80 -11.64 7.95 22.86
CA LEU A 80 -10.38 8.05 22.12
C LEU A 80 -9.44 9.09 22.72
N LYS A 81 -9.95 10.26 23.12
CA LYS A 81 -9.14 11.29 23.80
C LYS A 81 -8.53 10.76 25.09
N LYS A 82 -9.30 9.98 25.88
CA LYS A 82 -8.79 9.34 27.09
C LYS A 82 -7.70 8.31 26.78
N LEU A 83 -7.94 7.43 25.80
CA LEU A 83 -6.97 6.41 25.38
C LEU A 83 -5.67 7.02 24.90
N VAL A 84 -5.73 8.04 24.03
CA VAL A 84 -4.56 8.79 23.57
C VAL A 84 -3.81 9.40 24.75
N ARG A 85 -4.54 10.06 25.67
CA ARG A 85 -3.96 10.66 26.86
C ARG A 85 -3.22 9.66 27.74
N CYS A 86 -3.79 8.46 27.92
CA CYS A 86 -3.17 7.41 28.73
C CYS A 86 -2.00 6.70 28.03
N ASN A 87 -2.03 6.62 26.70
CA ASN A 87 -1.02 5.89 25.92
C ASN A 87 0.25 6.71 25.68
N TYR A 88 0.12 7.88 25.07
CA TYR A 88 1.27 8.73 24.67
C TYR A 88 1.02 10.24 24.86
N SER A 89 -0.03 10.61 25.56
CA SER A 89 -0.43 11.99 25.92
C SER A 89 -0.86 12.85 24.72
N ASN A 90 0.04 13.13 23.78
CA ASN A 90 -0.23 13.88 22.56
C ASN A 90 0.59 13.30 21.41
N PRO A 91 0.02 13.26 20.17
CA PRO A 91 0.77 12.89 18.99
C PRO A 91 1.84 13.95 18.66
N PRO A 92 2.96 13.55 18.01
CA PRO A 92 3.93 14.50 17.50
C PRO A 92 3.27 15.47 16.50
N ARG A 93 3.57 16.77 16.65
CA ARG A 93 2.91 17.80 15.82
C ARG A 93 3.51 17.90 14.42
N HIS A 94 4.80 17.69 14.26
CA HIS A 94 5.55 18.01 13.04
C HIS A 94 4.97 17.35 11.80
N GLY A 95 4.86 16.03 11.76
CA GLY A 95 4.31 15.30 10.62
C GLY A 95 2.86 15.70 10.28
N GLY A 96 2.02 15.86 11.31
CA GLY A 96 0.64 16.32 11.13
C GLY A 96 0.56 17.73 10.55
N SER A 97 1.45 18.64 10.96
CA SER A 97 1.52 20.00 10.41
C SER A 97 1.94 20.02 8.94
N ILE A 98 2.87 19.15 8.52
CA ILE A 98 3.27 19.01 7.11
C ILE A 98 2.05 18.61 6.26
N VAL A 99 1.34 17.55 6.65
CA VAL A 99 0.15 17.06 5.94
C VAL A 99 -0.94 18.16 5.89
N ALA A 100 -1.24 18.80 7.01
CA ALA A 100 -2.25 19.85 7.07
C ALA A 100 -1.89 21.06 6.20
N THR A 101 -0.62 21.45 6.15
CA THR A 101 -0.14 22.55 5.29
C THR A 101 -0.30 22.20 3.81
N ILE A 102 0.07 21.01 3.40
CA ILE A 102 -0.03 20.56 2.01
C ILE A 102 -1.50 20.49 1.59
N LEU A 103 -2.34 19.83 2.36
CA LEU A 103 -3.76 19.66 2.05
C LEU A 103 -4.58 20.95 2.23
N GLY A 104 -4.09 21.91 2.99
CA GLY A 104 -4.71 23.22 3.19
C GLY A 104 -4.38 24.25 2.10
N CYS A 105 -3.50 23.94 1.15
CA CYS A 105 -3.08 24.82 0.07
C CYS A 105 -3.29 24.14 -1.29
N SER A 106 -4.15 24.67 -2.13
CA SER A 106 -4.49 24.06 -3.43
C SER A 106 -3.29 23.84 -4.33
N GLU A 107 -2.33 24.77 -4.37
CA GLU A 107 -1.12 24.65 -5.17
C GLU A 107 -0.23 23.47 -4.66
N LEU A 108 -0.04 23.37 -3.35
CA LEU A 108 0.75 22.28 -2.74
C LEU A 108 0.03 20.93 -2.90
N THR A 109 -1.29 20.89 -2.77
CA THR A 109 -2.09 19.69 -3.00
C THR A 109 -1.88 19.18 -4.43
N GLN A 110 -2.01 20.06 -5.45
CA GLN A 110 -1.81 19.68 -6.85
C GLN A 110 -0.39 19.15 -7.14
N LYS A 111 0.64 19.78 -6.54
CA LYS A 111 2.02 19.27 -6.65
C LYS A 111 2.15 17.89 -6.04
N TRP A 112 1.63 17.70 -4.84
CA TRP A 112 1.65 16.40 -4.16
C TRP A 112 0.91 15.32 -4.95
N GLU A 113 -0.29 15.61 -5.47
CA GLU A 113 -1.05 14.68 -6.29
C GLU A 113 -0.29 14.27 -7.56
N SER A 114 0.37 15.24 -8.20
CA SER A 114 1.20 14.99 -9.39
C SER A 114 2.40 14.09 -9.07
N GLU A 115 3.11 14.35 -7.98
CA GLU A 115 4.24 13.51 -7.55
C GLU A 115 3.79 12.09 -7.19
N LEU A 116 2.66 11.94 -6.50
CA LEU A 116 2.09 10.65 -6.16
C LEU A 116 1.67 9.87 -7.42
N ALA A 117 1.08 10.57 -8.40
CA ALA A 117 0.75 9.98 -9.69
C ALA A 117 2.01 9.49 -10.44
N ASN A 118 3.09 10.26 -10.42
CA ASN A 118 4.37 9.88 -11.01
C ASN A 118 4.95 8.62 -10.33
N MET A 119 4.92 8.55 -9.00
CA MET A 119 5.35 7.35 -8.26
C MET A 119 4.52 6.12 -8.64
N ARG A 120 3.19 6.23 -8.67
CA ARG A 120 2.28 5.16 -9.08
C ARG A 120 2.57 4.68 -10.51
N ASN A 121 2.70 5.61 -11.44
CA ASN A 121 2.96 5.29 -12.86
C ASN A 121 4.33 4.61 -13.04
N ARG A 122 5.35 5.06 -12.32
CA ARG A 122 6.66 4.42 -12.31
C ARG A 122 6.56 2.97 -11.81
N ILE A 123 5.86 2.72 -10.70
CA ILE A 123 5.68 1.36 -10.17
C ILE A 123 4.95 0.46 -11.19
N LYS A 124 3.94 0.99 -11.87
CA LYS A 124 3.22 0.27 -12.92
C LYS A 124 4.16 -0.08 -14.09
N ALA A 125 4.91 0.89 -14.60
CA ALA A 125 5.87 0.70 -15.69
C ALA A 125 6.95 -0.35 -15.33
N LEU A 126 7.49 -0.32 -14.10
CA LEU A 126 8.47 -1.31 -13.65
C LEU A 126 7.89 -2.74 -13.61
N ARG A 127 6.63 -2.88 -13.23
CA ARG A 127 5.94 -4.18 -13.24
C ARG A 127 5.74 -4.69 -14.66
N GLU A 128 5.33 -3.84 -15.58
CA GLU A 128 5.16 -4.15 -17.00
C GLU A 128 6.51 -4.52 -17.65
N GLN A 129 7.56 -3.75 -17.35
CA GLN A 129 8.91 -4.04 -17.82
C GLN A 129 9.41 -5.39 -17.29
N PHE A 130 9.21 -5.68 -16.01
CA PHE A 130 9.59 -6.97 -15.42
C PHE A 130 8.93 -8.14 -16.17
N VAL A 131 7.61 -8.08 -16.37
CA VAL A 131 6.87 -9.15 -17.07
C VAL A 131 7.37 -9.31 -18.49
N THR A 132 7.58 -8.20 -19.21
CA THR A 132 8.10 -8.21 -20.59
C THR A 132 9.51 -8.79 -20.65
N THR A 133 10.38 -8.38 -19.73
CA THR A 133 11.76 -8.89 -19.66
C THR A 133 11.79 -10.38 -19.31
N MET A 134 10.97 -10.84 -18.36
CA MET A 134 10.85 -12.27 -18.05
C MET A 134 10.41 -13.10 -19.26
N LYS A 135 9.42 -12.62 -20.01
CA LYS A 135 8.99 -13.27 -21.26
C LYS A 135 10.13 -13.38 -22.27
N ASN A 136 10.96 -12.35 -22.36
CA ASN A 136 12.09 -12.29 -23.30
C ASN A 136 13.26 -13.21 -22.90
N THR A 137 13.30 -13.74 -21.66
CA THR A 137 14.29 -14.76 -21.28
C THR A 137 14.14 -16.05 -22.07
N GLY A 138 12.98 -16.28 -22.67
CA GLY A 138 12.69 -17.48 -23.47
C GLY A 138 12.54 -18.78 -22.69
N LYS A 139 12.58 -18.72 -21.33
CA LYS A 139 12.58 -19.90 -20.45
C LYS A 139 11.18 -20.38 -20.03
N GLY A 140 10.13 -19.89 -20.66
CA GLY A 140 8.76 -20.39 -20.52
C GLY A 140 8.03 -20.06 -19.21
N HIS A 141 8.62 -19.27 -18.32
CA HIS A 141 8.00 -18.87 -17.07
C HIS A 141 7.02 -17.72 -17.28
N ASP A 142 5.74 -17.94 -16.95
CA ASP A 142 4.70 -16.94 -17.09
C ASP A 142 4.57 -16.09 -15.82
N PHE A 143 4.87 -14.80 -15.94
CA PHE A 143 4.69 -13.78 -14.90
C PHE A 143 3.58 -12.79 -15.21
N THR A 144 2.74 -13.05 -16.22
CA THR A 144 1.64 -12.15 -16.61
C THR A 144 0.63 -11.89 -15.49
N PHE A 145 0.49 -12.82 -14.54
CA PHE A 145 -0.35 -12.65 -13.36
C PHE A 145 0.03 -11.42 -12.50
N LEU A 146 1.29 -10.96 -12.59
CA LEU A 146 1.73 -9.76 -11.90
C LEU A 146 1.07 -8.49 -12.42
N LEU A 147 0.64 -8.46 -13.70
CA LEU A 147 -0.06 -7.32 -14.29
C LEU A 147 -1.43 -7.06 -13.65
N ASN A 148 -2.02 -8.10 -13.03
CA ASN A 148 -3.28 -7.98 -12.29
C ASN A 148 -3.08 -7.51 -10.85
N GLN A 149 -1.84 -7.33 -10.40
CA GLN A 149 -1.50 -6.83 -9.07
C GLN A 149 -1.26 -5.33 -9.12
N SER A 150 -1.56 -4.63 -8.04
CA SER A 150 -1.35 -3.19 -7.89
C SER A 150 -0.57 -2.87 -6.61
N GLY A 151 -0.15 -1.61 -6.47
CA GLY A 151 0.60 -1.15 -5.30
C GLY A 151 2.09 -1.48 -5.36
N MET A 152 2.77 -1.24 -4.23
CA MET A 152 4.24 -1.30 -4.15
C MET A 152 4.81 -2.73 -4.14
N PHE A 153 4.00 -3.73 -3.78
CA PHE A 153 4.46 -5.09 -3.59
C PHE A 153 3.76 -6.07 -4.53
N SER A 154 4.48 -7.11 -4.91
CA SER A 154 3.95 -8.23 -5.68
C SER A 154 4.45 -9.55 -5.13
N PHE A 155 3.64 -10.60 -5.21
CA PHE A 155 4.08 -11.96 -4.97
C PHE A 155 4.57 -12.56 -6.28
N SER A 156 5.82 -13.01 -6.30
CA SER A 156 6.46 -13.57 -7.49
C SER A 156 6.13 -15.03 -7.72
N GLY A 157 5.66 -15.73 -6.70
CA GLY A 157 5.52 -17.20 -6.72
C GLY A 157 6.80 -17.97 -6.41
N LEU A 158 7.93 -17.27 -6.21
CA LEU A 158 9.18 -17.92 -5.82
C LEU A 158 9.06 -18.54 -4.42
N ASN A 159 9.56 -19.76 -4.28
CA ASN A 159 9.65 -20.43 -2.99
C ASN A 159 10.89 -20.01 -2.20
N LYS A 160 10.99 -20.46 -0.94
CA LYS A 160 12.09 -20.07 -0.05
C LYS A 160 13.46 -20.50 -0.58
N MET A 161 13.59 -21.69 -1.18
CA MET A 161 14.86 -22.19 -1.71
C MET A 161 15.36 -21.31 -2.85
N GLN A 162 14.47 -20.96 -3.78
CA GLN A 162 14.78 -20.04 -4.90
C GLN A 162 15.16 -18.65 -4.42
N VAL A 163 14.50 -18.14 -3.37
CA VAL A 163 14.86 -16.85 -2.74
C VAL A 163 16.24 -16.92 -2.08
N ASP A 164 16.56 -18.00 -1.36
CA ASP A 164 17.86 -18.19 -0.72
C ASP A 164 18.97 -18.31 -1.79
N GLN A 165 18.70 -18.97 -2.92
CA GLN A 165 19.61 -19.08 -4.04
C GLN A 165 19.85 -17.74 -4.75
N LEU A 166 18.79 -16.94 -4.98
CA LEU A 166 18.93 -15.56 -5.50
C LEU A 166 19.88 -14.73 -4.63
N LYS A 167 19.79 -14.89 -3.32
CA LYS A 167 20.69 -14.20 -2.38
C LYS A 167 22.12 -14.71 -2.46
N ALA A 168 22.31 -16.05 -2.45
CA ALA A 168 23.63 -16.66 -2.42
C ALA A 168 24.41 -16.46 -3.71
N ASP A 169 23.78 -16.69 -4.87
CA ASP A 169 24.47 -16.76 -6.16
C ASP A 169 24.44 -15.43 -6.92
N HIS A 170 23.43 -14.58 -6.66
CA HIS A 170 23.21 -13.34 -7.43
C HIS A 170 23.24 -12.06 -6.59
N GLY A 171 23.33 -12.15 -5.24
CA GLY A 171 23.30 -10.99 -4.34
C GLY A 171 21.97 -10.22 -4.39
N ILE A 172 20.86 -10.92 -4.71
CA ILE A 172 19.52 -10.34 -4.80
C ILE A 172 18.74 -10.67 -3.55
N TYR A 173 18.31 -9.63 -2.84
CA TYR A 173 17.64 -9.74 -1.54
C TYR A 173 16.15 -9.44 -1.70
N ILE A 174 15.32 -10.47 -1.54
CA ILE A 174 13.86 -10.36 -1.48
C ILE A 174 13.35 -11.08 -0.22
N VAL A 175 12.09 -10.86 0.14
CA VAL A 175 11.50 -11.51 1.32
C VAL A 175 11.35 -13.01 1.07
N GLY A 176 11.66 -13.84 2.07
CA GLY A 176 11.64 -15.30 1.96
C GLY A 176 10.29 -15.92 1.52
N SER A 177 9.20 -15.16 1.59
CA SER A 177 7.89 -15.53 1.04
C SER A 177 7.77 -15.34 -0.48
N GLY A 178 8.80 -14.85 -1.18
CA GLY A 178 8.73 -14.49 -2.60
C GLY A 178 8.07 -13.13 -2.87
N ARG A 179 7.81 -12.31 -1.83
CA ARG A 179 7.27 -10.97 -2.00
C ARG A 179 8.36 -10.01 -2.49
N ILE A 180 8.11 -9.36 -3.62
CA ILE A 180 9.00 -8.39 -4.26
C ILE A 180 8.49 -6.97 -3.99
N ASN A 181 9.42 -6.06 -3.66
CA ASN A 181 9.13 -4.62 -3.68
C ASN A 181 9.34 -4.08 -5.09
N VAL A 182 8.26 -3.89 -5.84
CA VAL A 182 8.33 -3.39 -7.23
C VAL A 182 8.90 -1.98 -7.28
N ALA A 183 8.59 -1.13 -6.29
CA ALA A 183 9.13 0.23 -6.22
C ALA A 183 10.66 0.27 -6.04
N GLY A 184 11.26 -0.81 -5.52
CA GLY A 184 12.71 -0.96 -5.37
C GLY A 184 13.44 -1.49 -6.60
N MET A 185 12.72 -1.92 -7.64
CA MET A 185 13.32 -2.34 -8.90
C MET A 185 13.96 -1.15 -9.62
N GLN A 186 15.03 -1.43 -10.37
CA GLN A 186 15.75 -0.45 -11.15
C GLN A 186 15.68 -0.85 -12.64
N GLU A 187 15.24 0.07 -13.49
CA GLU A 187 15.13 -0.16 -14.95
C GLU A 187 16.45 -0.68 -15.54
N SER A 188 17.58 -0.03 -15.17
CA SER A 188 18.91 -0.39 -15.65
C SER A 188 19.43 -1.76 -15.18
N LYS A 189 18.78 -2.37 -14.18
CA LYS A 189 19.16 -3.70 -13.68
C LYS A 189 18.11 -4.77 -13.96
N MET A 190 17.06 -4.43 -14.71
CA MET A 190 15.92 -5.31 -14.94
C MET A 190 16.31 -6.61 -15.63
N GLU A 191 17.15 -6.55 -16.67
CA GLU A 191 17.63 -7.73 -17.40
C GLU A 191 18.42 -8.67 -16.47
N LYS A 192 19.35 -8.12 -15.67
CA LYS A 192 20.13 -8.91 -14.71
C LYS A 192 19.22 -9.57 -13.68
N PHE A 193 18.24 -8.84 -13.17
CA PHE A 193 17.28 -9.32 -12.19
C PHE A 193 16.43 -10.46 -12.75
N CYS A 194 15.87 -10.29 -13.94
CA CYS A 194 15.05 -11.30 -14.60
C CYS A 194 15.86 -12.55 -15.00
N SER A 195 17.09 -12.36 -15.49
CA SER A 195 18.00 -13.49 -15.79
C SER A 195 18.29 -14.34 -14.54
N ALA A 196 18.57 -13.69 -13.40
CA ALA A 196 18.80 -14.40 -12.16
C ALA A 196 17.56 -15.19 -11.70
N ILE A 197 16.36 -14.58 -11.77
CA ILE A 197 15.10 -15.28 -11.47
C ILE A 197 14.90 -16.47 -12.40
N ALA A 198 15.12 -16.30 -13.70
CA ALA A 198 14.98 -17.39 -14.65
C ALA A 198 15.94 -18.56 -14.38
N THR A 199 17.17 -18.27 -13.92
CA THR A 199 18.15 -19.29 -13.53
C THR A 199 17.69 -20.11 -12.32
N VAL A 200 17.22 -19.47 -11.26
CA VAL A 200 16.78 -20.19 -10.04
C VAL A 200 15.44 -20.92 -10.20
N LEU A 201 14.71 -20.65 -11.27
CA LEU A 201 13.48 -21.39 -11.62
C LEU A 201 13.75 -22.68 -12.40
N GLU A 202 14.96 -22.84 -12.96
CA GLU A 202 15.37 -24.05 -13.69
C GLU A 202 16.06 -25.10 -12.82
N GLY A 203 16.56 -24.71 -11.66
CA GLY A 203 17.20 -25.61 -10.68
C GLY A 203 16.21 -26.13 -9.67
#